data_bbdfcff9b280b6239f4387aa441a4d1d
#
_entry.id   bbdfcff9b280b6239f4387aa441a4d1d
#
_cell.length_a   1.000
_cell.length_b   1.000
_cell.length_c   1.000
_cell.angle_alpha   90.00
_cell.angle_beta   90.00
_cell.angle_gamma   90.00
#
_symmetry.space_group_name_H-M   'P 1'
#
loop_
_entity.id
_entity.type
_entity.pdbx_description
1 polymer ?
#
loop_
_entity_poly.entity_id
_entity_poly.type
_entity_poly.pdbx_seq_one_letter_code
_entity_poly.pdbx_strand_id
1 'polypeptide(L)'
;FRTAFLTSVFCGGTMMKVSKIQTKEQGASILLLKVIVCIIAGLGAGIGTGLAGLSAAAVISPMLITFLGFPAYEAVGIALASDVLASAVSAYTYGKNRNLDIKNGVVMLGTVLLFTLVGSYIASLVPNSTMGSFSVFMTFFLGLKFIIRPVMTTKELQEQKTAAQKFYQSILCGIVIGFICGFVGAGGGMMMLLMLTSVLGYELKTAVGTSVFIMTFTAFTGAVSHMAIGGRPDIPALILCIAATFTGAQVSAGFANKAEAKVLNRVTGFVLAILGLAMIIVKLF
;
A
#
# COMPACT_ATOMS: atom_id res chain seq x y z
N PHE A 1 46.67 18.16 45.48
CA PHE A 1 46.72 17.82 44.04
C PHE A 1 46.22 16.39 43.73
N ARG A 2 46.33 15.41 44.67
CA ARG A 2 45.90 14.01 44.43
C ARG A 2 44.38 13.79 44.55
N THR A 3 43.67 14.60 45.32
CA THR A 3 42.21 14.46 45.52
C THR A 3 41.36 15.04 44.38
N ALA A 4 41.85 16.06 43.67
CA ALA A 4 41.16 16.66 42.54
C ALA A 4 41.21 15.79 41.26
N PHE A 5 42.26 14.97 41.13
CA PHE A 5 42.39 14.08 39.97
C PHE A 5 41.48 12.86 40.05
N LEU A 6 41.23 12.31 41.23
CA LEU A 6 40.34 11.17 41.42
C LEU A 6 38.86 11.53 41.26
N THR A 7 38.45 12.74 41.66
CA THR A 7 37.06 13.21 41.47
C THR A 7 36.72 13.49 40.01
N SER A 8 37.67 13.99 39.21
CA SER A 8 37.44 14.25 37.78
C SER A 8 37.33 12.99 36.95
N VAL A 9 38.11 11.94 37.30
CA VAL A 9 38.06 10.64 36.60
C VAL A 9 36.79 9.87 36.97
N PHE A 10 36.32 9.94 38.20
CA PHE A 10 35.07 9.26 38.63
C PHE A 10 33.81 9.97 38.06
N CYS A 11 33.79 11.29 37.98
CA CYS A 11 32.70 12.07 37.41
C CYS A 11 32.60 11.87 35.87
N GLY A 12 33.74 11.83 35.17
CA GLY A 12 33.81 11.59 33.73
C GLY A 12 33.32 10.18 33.34
N GLY A 13 33.69 9.16 34.15
CA GLY A 13 33.25 7.77 33.91
C GLY A 13 31.75 7.57 34.14
N THR A 14 31.17 8.25 35.11
CA THR A 14 29.74 8.17 35.42
C THR A 14 28.90 8.93 34.38
N MET A 15 29.34 10.15 33.97
CA MET A 15 28.68 10.88 32.87
C MET A 15 28.73 10.16 31.55
N MET A 16 29.85 9.52 31.20
CA MET A 16 29.96 8.71 29.97
C MET A 16 29.07 7.48 30.01
N LYS A 17 28.90 6.82 31.17
CA LYS A 17 27.96 5.70 31.34
C LYS A 17 26.50 6.14 31.21
N VAL A 18 26.10 7.23 31.84
CA VAL A 18 24.74 7.80 31.78
C VAL A 18 24.42 8.21 30.34
N SER A 19 25.33 8.92 29.66
CA SER A 19 25.17 9.28 28.25
C SER A 19 24.99 8.05 27.34
N LYS A 20 25.80 7.00 27.54
CA LYS A 20 25.67 5.74 26.78
C LYS A 20 24.37 4.99 27.06
N ILE A 21 23.87 5.03 28.30
CA ILE A 21 22.60 4.41 28.68
C ILE A 21 21.44 5.17 28.05
N GLN A 22 21.42 6.49 28.12
CA GLN A 22 20.38 7.33 27.49
C GLN A 22 20.36 7.17 25.96
N THR A 23 21.53 7.12 25.31
CA THR A 23 21.60 6.89 23.85
C THR A 23 21.10 5.49 23.47
N LYS A 24 21.33 4.47 24.31
CA LYS A 24 20.85 3.10 24.10
C LYS A 24 19.35 2.98 24.32
N GLU A 25 18.79 3.65 25.31
CA GLU A 25 17.33 3.68 25.55
C GLU A 25 16.58 4.45 24.46
N GLN A 26 17.12 5.58 24.00
CA GLN A 26 16.57 6.30 22.84
C GLN A 26 16.63 5.46 21.58
N GLY A 27 17.74 4.76 21.31
CA GLY A 27 17.85 3.87 20.17
C GLY A 27 16.86 2.70 20.24
N ALA A 28 16.63 2.13 21.42
CA ALA A 28 15.68 1.05 21.63
C ALA A 28 14.21 1.52 21.44
N SER A 29 13.86 2.71 21.91
CA SER A 29 12.51 3.26 21.73
C SER A 29 12.21 3.63 20.29
N ILE A 30 13.17 4.17 19.54
CA ILE A 30 13.04 4.44 18.10
C ILE A 30 12.87 3.14 17.32
N LEU A 31 13.64 2.10 17.65
CA LEU A 31 13.52 0.79 17.01
C LEU A 31 12.15 0.16 17.29
N LEU A 32 11.67 0.25 18.53
CA LEU A 32 10.36 -0.26 18.93
C LEU A 32 9.24 0.45 18.18
N LEU A 33 9.28 1.78 18.08
CA LEU A 33 8.34 2.58 17.31
C LEU A 33 8.31 2.13 15.84
N LYS A 34 9.49 1.96 15.23
CA LYS A 34 9.63 1.50 13.84
C LYS A 34 8.97 0.13 13.65
N VAL A 35 9.23 -0.83 14.54
CA VAL A 35 8.63 -2.18 14.49
C VAL A 35 7.10 -2.09 14.60
N ILE A 36 6.58 -1.35 15.57
CA ILE A 36 5.14 -1.19 15.79
C ILE A 36 4.46 -0.57 14.56
N VAL A 37 5.01 0.53 14.05
CA VAL A 37 4.46 1.22 12.87
C VAL A 37 4.46 0.31 11.64
N CYS A 38 5.58 -0.40 11.36
CA CYS A 38 5.66 -1.30 10.22
C CYS A 38 4.67 -2.48 10.32
N ILE A 39 4.48 -3.04 11.52
CA ILE A 39 3.52 -4.14 11.74
C ILE A 39 2.08 -3.64 11.56
N ILE A 40 1.71 -2.52 12.18
CA ILE A 40 0.35 -1.96 12.05
C ILE A 40 0.07 -1.55 10.61
N ALA A 41 1.01 -0.86 9.96
CA ALA A 41 0.90 -0.46 8.56
C ALA A 41 0.76 -1.67 7.64
N GLY A 42 1.62 -2.67 7.83
CA GLY A 42 1.61 -3.90 7.03
C GLY A 42 0.33 -4.71 7.22
N LEU A 43 -0.10 -4.97 8.46
CA LEU A 43 -1.35 -5.70 8.72
C LEU A 43 -2.57 -4.95 8.16
N GLY A 44 -2.67 -3.64 8.39
CA GLY A 44 -3.75 -2.81 7.86
C GLY A 44 -3.78 -2.81 6.33
N ALA A 45 -2.62 -2.69 5.70
CA ALA A 45 -2.47 -2.76 4.26
C ALA A 45 -2.87 -4.15 3.72
N GLY A 46 -2.37 -5.23 4.33
CA GLY A 46 -2.69 -6.60 3.92
C GLY A 46 -4.18 -6.90 4.05
N ILE A 47 -4.81 -6.46 5.14
CA ILE A 47 -6.27 -6.56 5.30
C ILE A 47 -6.98 -5.84 4.14
N GLY A 48 -6.58 -4.63 3.81
CA GLY A 48 -7.15 -3.88 2.70
C GLY A 48 -6.94 -4.55 1.34
N THR A 49 -5.74 -5.07 1.08
CA THR A 49 -5.41 -5.80 -0.16
C THR A 49 -6.26 -7.07 -0.30
N GLY A 50 -6.34 -7.88 0.75
CA GLY A 50 -7.08 -9.14 0.70
C GLY A 50 -8.60 -8.98 0.70
N LEU A 51 -9.14 -7.96 1.38
CA LEU A 51 -10.59 -7.72 1.43
C LEU A 51 -11.12 -7.06 0.15
N ALA A 52 -10.42 -6.07 -0.36
CA ALA A 52 -10.95 -5.18 -1.42
C ALA A 52 -9.97 -4.91 -2.55
N GLY A 53 -8.86 -5.63 -2.63
CA GLY A 53 -7.88 -5.40 -3.68
C GLY A 53 -7.25 -4.01 -3.64
N LEU A 54 -7.08 -3.45 -2.44
CA LEU A 54 -6.39 -2.19 -2.26
C LEU A 54 -4.89 -2.40 -2.40
N SER A 55 -4.21 -1.41 -2.98
CA SER A 55 -2.75 -1.41 -2.93
C SER A 55 -2.26 -1.22 -1.51
N ALA A 56 -1.32 -2.04 -1.06
CA ALA A 56 -0.67 -1.89 0.24
C ALA A 56 -0.01 -0.51 0.39
N ALA A 57 0.39 0.10 -0.72
CA ALA A 57 0.95 1.43 -0.74
C ALA A 57 -0.02 2.52 -0.28
N ALA A 58 -1.33 2.30 -0.38
CA ALA A 58 -2.34 3.23 0.14
C ALA A 58 -2.26 3.43 1.67
N VAL A 59 -1.71 2.45 2.39
CA VAL A 59 -1.61 2.49 3.85
C VAL A 59 -0.15 2.62 4.30
N ILE A 60 0.75 1.78 3.76
CA ILE A 60 2.16 1.72 4.20
C ILE A 60 2.87 3.04 3.91
N SER A 61 2.77 3.57 2.67
CA SER A 61 3.50 4.79 2.31
C SER A 61 3.20 5.96 3.23
N PRO A 62 1.92 6.36 3.43
CA PRO A 62 1.64 7.49 4.29
C PRO A 62 1.99 7.22 5.76
N MET A 63 1.89 5.99 6.24
CA MET A 63 2.30 5.67 7.62
C MET A 63 3.80 5.77 7.82
N LEU A 64 4.62 5.27 6.90
CA LEU A 64 6.08 5.41 6.97
C LEU A 64 6.51 6.88 6.89
N ILE A 65 5.87 7.67 6.01
CA ILE A 65 6.14 9.10 5.86
C ILE A 65 5.77 9.87 7.14
N THR A 66 4.57 9.64 7.66
CA THR A 66 4.00 10.44 8.77
C THR A 66 4.63 10.09 10.12
N PHE A 67 4.77 8.80 10.43
CA PHE A 67 5.21 8.37 11.77
C PHE A 67 6.71 8.12 11.87
N LEU A 68 7.39 7.79 10.78
CA LEU A 68 8.82 7.47 10.77
C LEU A 68 9.66 8.48 9.98
N GLY A 69 9.05 9.46 9.31
CA GLY A 69 9.76 10.49 8.57
C GLY A 69 10.49 9.98 7.32
N PHE A 70 10.10 8.82 6.77
CA PHE A 70 10.73 8.30 5.56
C PHE A 70 10.53 9.25 4.37
N PRO A 71 11.52 9.37 3.46
CA PRO A 71 11.33 10.03 2.17
C PRO A 71 10.16 9.37 1.42
N ALA A 72 9.27 10.17 0.84
CA ALA A 72 8.05 9.66 0.20
C ALA A 72 8.35 8.63 -0.89
N TYR A 73 9.39 8.88 -1.69
CA TYR A 73 9.79 7.98 -2.77
C TYR A 73 10.26 6.61 -2.27
N GLU A 74 11.05 6.58 -1.18
CA GLU A 74 11.48 5.34 -0.51
C GLU A 74 10.30 4.60 0.12
N ALA A 75 9.42 5.32 0.84
CA ALA A 75 8.23 4.76 1.47
C ALA A 75 7.30 4.09 0.44
N VAL A 76 7.12 4.70 -0.74
CA VAL A 76 6.36 4.10 -1.86
C VAL A 76 7.06 2.84 -2.37
N GLY A 77 8.38 2.84 -2.51
CA GLY A 77 9.15 1.66 -2.93
C GLY A 77 8.99 0.48 -1.97
N ILE A 78 9.11 0.72 -0.65
CA ILE A 78 8.89 -0.29 0.41
C ILE A 78 7.45 -0.82 0.34
N ALA A 79 6.49 0.07 0.19
CA ALA A 79 5.07 -0.27 0.16
C ALA A 79 4.70 -1.11 -1.07
N LEU A 80 5.19 -0.75 -2.25
CA LEU A 80 4.99 -1.53 -3.48
C LEU A 80 5.66 -2.91 -3.39
N ALA A 81 6.87 -3.01 -2.83
CA ALA A 81 7.53 -4.29 -2.61
C ALA A 81 6.73 -5.19 -1.65
N SER A 82 6.14 -4.61 -0.61
CA SER A 82 5.25 -5.32 0.33
C SER A 82 3.96 -5.78 -0.34
N ASP A 83 3.46 -5.00 -1.30
CA ASP A 83 2.23 -5.31 -2.05
C ASP A 83 2.39 -6.53 -2.99
N VAL A 84 3.59 -6.79 -3.49
CA VAL A 84 3.85 -7.92 -4.41
C VAL A 84 3.36 -9.24 -3.83
N LEU A 85 3.84 -9.60 -2.63
CA LEU A 85 3.50 -10.88 -2.02
C LEU A 85 2.05 -10.89 -1.49
N ALA A 86 1.57 -9.77 -0.97
CA ALA A 86 0.19 -9.62 -0.52
C ALA A 86 -0.81 -9.79 -1.66
N SER A 87 -0.56 -9.13 -2.79
CA SER A 87 -1.39 -9.25 -3.98
C SER A 87 -1.31 -10.63 -4.61
N ALA A 88 -0.12 -11.26 -4.64
CA ALA A 88 0.07 -12.61 -5.18
C ALA A 88 -0.72 -13.66 -4.37
N VAL A 89 -0.64 -13.64 -3.03
CA VAL A 89 -1.38 -14.58 -2.19
C VAL A 89 -2.88 -14.33 -2.23
N SER A 90 -3.30 -13.08 -2.34
CA SER A 90 -4.71 -12.71 -2.55
C SER A 90 -5.21 -13.23 -3.91
N ALA A 91 -4.49 -12.98 -5.00
CA ALA A 91 -4.82 -13.45 -6.33
C ALA A 91 -4.94 -14.99 -6.39
N TYR A 92 -4.02 -15.70 -5.74
CA TYR A 92 -4.09 -17.16 -5.61
C TYR A 92 -5.38 -17.58 -4.88
N THR A 93 -5.72 -16.93 -3.76
CA THR A 93 -6.89 -17.23 -2.96
C THR A 93 -8.19 -16.98 -3.74
N TYR A 94 -8.29 -15.84 -4.44
CA TYR A 94 -9.45 -15.53 -5.30
C TYR A 94 -9.53 -16.48 -6.51
N GLY A 95 -8.41 -16.82 -7.12
CA GLY A 95 -8.32 -17.78 -8.23
C GLY A 95 -8.80 -19.18 -7.84
N LYS A 96 -8.40 -19.67 -6.66
CA LYS A 96 -8.88 -20.95 -6.10
C LYS A 96 -10.40 -20.97 -5.91
N ASN A 97 -11.00 -19.82 -5.63
CA ASN A 97 -12.46 -19.66 -5.46
C ASN A 97 -13.17 -19.27 -6.77
N ARG A 98 -12.51 -19.36 -7.95
CA ARG A 98 -13.03 -19.00 -9.27
C ARG A 98 -13.49 -17.53 -9.40
N ASN A 99 -12.94 -16.66 -8.60
CA ASN A 99 -13.19 -15.21 -8.60
C ASN A 99 -12.01 -14.46 -9.24
N LEU A 100 -11.54 -14.89 -10.42
CA LEU A 100 -10.41 -14.32 -11.14
C LEU A 100 -10.63 -14.45 -12.66
N ASP A 101 -10.59 -13.33 -13.38
CA ASP A 101 -10.60 -13.29 -14.85
C ASP A 101 -9.20 -12.96 -15.39
N ILE A 102 -8.42 -14.00 -15.65
CA ILE A 102 -7.05 -13.85 -16.16
C ILE A 102 -7.08 -13.32 -17.61
N LYS A 103 -8.01 -13.80 -18.44
CA LYS A 103 -8.02 -13.51 -19.88
C LYS A 103 -8.15 -12.01 -20.17
N ASN A 104 -9.12 -11.36 -19.58
CA ASN A 104 -9.32 -9.92 -19.76
C ASN A 104 -8.33 -9.09 -18.90
N GLY A 105 -7.91 -9.61 -17.74
CA GLY A 105 -6.90 -9.01 -16.89
C GLY A 105 -5.54 -8.82 -17.57
N VAL A 106 -5.11 -9.78 -18.42
CA VAL A 106 -3.82 -9.69 -19.14
C VAL A 106 -3.81 -8.55 -20.15
N VAL A 107 -4.94 -8.27 -20.84
CA VAL A 107 -5.02 -7.14 -21.77
C VAL A 107 -4.76 -5.80 -21.06
N MET A 108 -5.39 -5.62 -19.90
CA MET A 108 -5.21 -4.41 -19.09
C MET A 108 -3.80 -4.35 -18.48
N LEU A 109 -3.24 -5.51 -18.10
CA LEU A 109 -1.92 -5.61 -17.47
C LEU A 109 -0.82 -4.97 -18.33
N GLY A 110 -0.80 -5.22 -19.64
CA GLY A 110 0.23 -4.66 -20.52
C GLY A 110 0.31 -3.14 -20.49
N THR A 111 -0.86 -2.46 -20.56
CA THR A 111 -0.92 -0.99 -20.50
C THR A 111 -0.62 -0.46 -19.11
N VAL A 112 -1.10 -1.14 -18.07
CA VAL A 112 -0.82 -0.76 -16.68
C VAL A 112 0.68 -0.86 -16.39
N LEU A 113 1.37 -1.92 -16.81
CA LEU A 113 2.81 -2.09 -16.61
C LEU A 113 3.62 -0.96 -17.27
N LEU A 114 3.33 -0.67 -18.53
CA LEU A 114 4.02 0.40 -19.26
C LEU A 114 3.87 1.75 -18.55
N PHE A 115 2.64 2.12 -18.19
CA PHE A 115 2.38 3.40 -17.57
C PHE A 115 2.78 3.47 -16.10
N THR A 116 2.93 2.34 -15.41
CA THR A 116 3.56 2.29 -14.08
C THR A 116 5.02 2.73 -14.13
N LEU A 117 5.78 2.31 -15.15
CA LEU A 117 7.17 2.78 -15.34
C LEU A 117 7.22 4.28 -15.59
N VAL A 118 6.34 4.80 -16.47
CA VAL A 118 6.24 6.23 -16.74
C VAL A 118 5.88 7.02 -15.46
N GLY A 119 4.89 6.54 -14.71
CA GLY A 119 4.49 7.16 -13.44
C GLY A 119 5.60 7.17 -12.41
N SER A 120 6.32 6.07 -12.24
CA SER A 120 7.46 5.98 -11.31
C SER A 120 8.60 6.92 -11.70
N TYR A 121 8.89 7.04 -13.00
CA TYR A 121 9.90 7.98 -13.48
C TYR A 121 9.51 9.43 -13.19
N ILE A 122 8.26 9.81 -13.51
CA ILE A 122 7.77 11.18 -13.23
C ILE A 122 7.74 11.44 -11.71
N ALA A 123 7.38 10.45 -10.89
CA ALA A 123 7.41 10.56 -9.44
C ALA A 123 8.80 10.91 -8.90
N SER A 124 9.87 10.39 -9.51
CA SER A 124 11.25 10.69 -9.10
C SER A 124 11.66 12.16 -9.30
N LEU A 125 10.95 12.89 -10.17
CA LEU A 125 11.20 14.30 -10.49
C LEU A 125 10.39 15.25 -9.57
N VAL A 126 9.47 14.73 -8.76
CA VAL A 126 8.57 15.53 -7.90
C VAL A 126 9.08 15.58 -6.46
N PRO A 127 8.99 16.74 -5.77
CA PRO A 127 9.39 16.85 -4.37
C PRO A 127 8.63 15.88 -3.45
N ASN A 128 9.33 15.26 -2.49
CA ASN A 128 8.77 14.30 -1.55
C ASN A 128 7.56 14.83 -0.76
N SER A 129 7.54 16.13 -0.43
CA SER A 129 6.44 16.77 0.30
C SER A 129 5.11 16.72 -0.47
N THR A 130 5.14 16.89 -1.77
CA THR A 130 3.95 16.84 -2.64
C THR A 130 3.39 15.41 -2.73
N MET A 131 4.26 14.43 -2.95
CA MET A 131 3.87 13.01 -3.01
C MET A 131 3.25 12.54 -1.70
N GLY A 132 3.89 12.85 -0.56
CA GLY A 132 3.41 12.46 0.76
C GLY A 132 2.04 13.05 1.10
N SER A 133 1.82 14.32 0.77
CA SER A 133 0.52 14.98 0.97
C SER A 133 -0.57 14.32 0.15
N PHE A 134 -0.33 14.10 -1.13
CA PHE A 134 -1.28 13.47 -2.04
C PHE A 134 -1.66 12.07 -1.59
N SER A 135 -0.69 11.25 -1.17
CA SER A 135 -0.91 9.89 -0.69
C SER A 135 -1.87 9.83 0.52
N VAL A 136 -1.65 10.72 1.51
CA VAL A 136 -2.51 10.78 2.72
C VAL A 136 -3.95 11.18 2.38
N PHE A 137 -4.13 12.24 1.57
CA PHE A 137 -5.46 12.69 1.16
C PHE A 137 -6.20 11.63 0.34
N MET A 138 -5.52 10.98 -0.59
CA MET A 138 -6.11 9.90 -1.39
C MET A 138 -6.63 8.76 -0.51
N THR A 139 -5.85 8.31 0.48
CA THR A 139 -6.27 7.24 1.39
C THR A 139 -7.57 7.59 2.13
N PHE A 140 -7.67 8.81 2.66
CA PHE A 140 -8.87 9.27 3.37
C PHE A 140 -10.10 9.36 2.45
N PHE A 141 -9.98 10.03 1.33
CA PHE A 141 -11.11 10.20 0.37
C PHE A 141 -11.58 8.87 -0.19
N LEU A 142 -10.67 7.94 -0.42
CA LEU A 142 -11.01 6.61 -0.88
C LEU A 142 -11.78 5.82 0.18
N GLY A 143 -11.37 5.90 1.44
CA GLY A 143 -12.11 5.32 2.56
C GLY A 143 -13.53 5.88 2.66
N LEU A 144 -13.66 7.21 2.59
CA LEU A 144 -14.95 7.89 2.63
C LEU A 144 -15.87 7.46 1.46
N LYS A 145 -15.31 7.33 0.27
CA LYS A 145 -16.07 6.88 -0.91
C LYS A 145 -16.66 5.48 -0.72
N PHE A 146 -15.89 4.52 -0.15
CA PHE A 146 -16.39 3.17 0.10
C PHE A 146 -17.50 3.11 1.14
N ILE A 147 -17.50 4.04 2.11
CA ILE A 147 -18.59 4.16 3.10
C ILE A 147 -19.84 4.74 2.44
N ILE A 148 -19.70 5.84 1.69
CA ILE A 148 -20.84 6.60 1.14
C ILE A 148 -21.46 5.89 -0.08
N ARG A 149 -20.61 5.38 -0.97
CA ARG A 149 -21.02 4.71 -2.21
C ARG A 149 -20.33 3.34 -2.33
N PRO A 150 -20.85 2.31 -1.64
CA PRO A 150 -20.33 0.96 -1.77
C PRO A 150 -20.45 0.49 -3.23
N VAL A 151 -19.44 -0.24 -3.68
CA VAL A 151 -19.44 -0.79 -5.03
C VAL A 151 -20.37 -2.01 -5.06
N MET A 152 -21.51 -1.85 -5.68
CA MET A 152 -22.54 -2.88 -5.85
C MET A 152 -22.82 -3.02 -7.35
N THR A 153 -22.16 -3.95 -8.00
CA THR A 153 -22.40 -4.26 -9.43
C THR A 153 -22.91 -5.68 -9.59
N THR A 154 -23.84 -5.86 -10.52
CA THR A 154 -24.41 -7.15 -10.89
C THR A 154 -23.79 -7.65 -12.20
N LYS A 155 -23.79 -8.98 -12.43
CA LYS A 155 -23.24 -9.60 -13.63
C LYS A 155 -23.89 -9.10 -14.94
N GLU A 156 -25.10 -8.61 -14.88
CA GLU A 156 -25.89 -8.14 -16.03
C GLU A 156 -25.23 -6.99 -16.81
N LEU A 157 -24.48 -6.10 -16.14
CA LEU A 157 -23.78 -5.00 -16.79
C LEU A 157 -22.56 -5.43 -17.60
N GLN A 158 -21.97 -6.57 -17.27
CA GLN A 158 -20.81 -7.11 -17.97
C GLN A 158 -21.20 -7.76 -19.31
N GLU A 159 -22.40 -8.35 -19.39
CA GLU A 159 -22.86 -9.09 -20.57
C GLU A 159 -23.27 -8.16 -21.72
N GLN A 160 -23.64 -6.91 -21.43
CA GLN A 160 -24.11 -5.94 -22.43
C GLN A 160 -23.01 -5.30 -23.29
N LYS A 161 -21.72 -5.52 -22.97
CA LYS A 161 -20.61 -4.85 -23.68
C LYS A 161 -19.98 -5.74 -24.75
N THR A 162 -19.77 -5.14 -25.94
CA THR A 162 -19.06 -5.79 -27.06
C THR A 162 -17.58 -6.05 -26.69
N ALA A 163 -16.98 -7.09 -27.24
CA ALA A 163 -15.56 -7.42 -27.00
C ALA A 163 -14.61 -6.26 -27.34
N ALA A 164 -14.89 -5.52 -28.43
CA ALA A 164 -14.12 -4.35 -28.81
C ALA A 164 -14.21 -3.20 -27.77
N GLN A 165 -15.40 -2.95 -27.23
CA GLN A 165 -15.57 -1.94 -26.19
C GLN A 165 -14.82 -2.29 -24.91
N LYS A 166 -14.86 -3.54 -24.48
CA LYS A 166 -14.08 -4.03 -23.33
C LYS A 166 -12.58 -3.84 -23.55
N PHE A 167 -12.09 -4.14 -24.74
CA PHE A 167 -10.70 -3.98 -25.11
C PHE A 167 -10.23 -2.52 -25.05
N TYR A 168 -10.91 -1.58 -25.71
CA TYR A 168 -10.55 -0.15 -25.67
C TYR A 168 -10.67 0.45 -24.26
N GLN A 169 -11.72 0.08 -23.53
CA GLN A 169 -11.91 0.54 -22.15
C GLN A 169 -10.80 -0.01 -21.23
N SER A 170 -10.36 -1.25 -21.41
CA SER A 170 -9.26 -1.84 -20.64
C SER A 170 -7.94 -1.10 -20.89
N ILE A 171 -7.66 -0.72 -22.14
CA ILE A 171 -6.47 0.06 -22.49
C ILE A 171 -6.52 1.43 -21.82
N LEU A 172 -7.61 2.17 -21.99
CA LEU A 172 -7.75 3.53 -21.44
C LEU A 172 -7.66 3.52 -19.90
N CYS A 173 -8.37 2.59 -19.26
CA CYS A 173 -8.31 2.40 -17.82
C CYS A 173 -6.89 2.02 -17.37
N GLY A 174 -6.22 1.14 -18.13
CA GLY A 174 -4.85 0.71 -17.85
C GLY A 174 -3.84 1.85 -17.90
N ILE A 175 -3.97 2.80 -18.82
CA ILE A 175 -3.13 4.02 -18.91
C ILE A 175 -3.26 4.83 -17.62
N VAL A 176 -4.49 5.17 -17.23
CA VAL A 176 -4.77 6.00 -16.05
C VAL A 176 -4.31 5.32 -14.78
N ILE A 177 -4.65 4.05 -14.60
CA ILE A 177 -4.30 3.28 -13.40
C ILE A 177 -2.81 3.08 -13.29
N GLY A 178 -2.14 2.70 -14.40
CA GLY A 178 -0.71 2.49 -14.42
C GLY A 178 0.05 3.74 -14.03
N PHE A 179 -0.32 4.89 -14.58
CA PHE A 179 0.28 6.17 -14.23
C PHE A 179 0.11 6.49 -12.73
N ILE A 180 -1.11 6.38 -12.19
CA ILE A 180 -1.38 6.63 -10.77
C ILE A 180 -0.64 5.63 -9.87
N CYS A 181 -0.61 4.36 -10.26
CA CYS A 181 0.08 3.32 -9.50
C CYS A 181 1.59 3.60 -9.41
N GLY A 182 2.23 3.96 -10.51
CA GLY A 182 3.66 4.28 -10.54
C GLY A 182 3.99 5.58 -9.84
N PHE A 183 3.14 6.62 -10.03
CA PHE A 183 3.38 7.95 -9.49
C PHE A 183 3.15 8.03 -7.96
N VAL A 184 2.04 7.52 -7.48
CA VAL A 184 1.64 7.64 -6.06
C VAL A 184 1.79 6.34 -5.29
N GLY A 185 1.76 5.22 -5.99
CA GLY A 185 1.70 3.89 -5.38
C GLY A 185 0.35 3.59 -4.71
N ALA A 186 -0.30 4.60 -4.16
CA ALA A 186 -1.45 4.44 -3.26
C ALA A 186 -2.82 4.26 -3.94
N GLY A 187 -2.97 4.64 -5.20
CA GLY A 187 -4.28 4.68 -5.87
C GLY A 187 -4.57 3.50 -6.80
N GLY A 188 -3.55 2.73 -7.19
CA GLY A 188 -3.66 1.76 -8.28
C GLY A 188 -4.73 0.70 -8.05
N GLY A 189 -4.71 0.01 -6.93
CA GLY A 189 -5.64 -1.09 -6.63
C GLY A 189 -7.09 -0.66 -6.55
N MET A 190 -7.36 0.46 -5.91
CA MET A 190 -8.72 0.94 -5.75
C MET A 190 -9.29 1.54 -7.03
N MET A 191 -8.49 2.30 -7.77
CA MET A 191 -8.87 2.77 -9.10
C MET A 191 -9.13 1.59 -10.04
N MET A 192 -8.31 0.54 -9.93
CA MET A 192 -8.53 -0.70 -10.69
C MET A 192 -9.87 -1.36 -10.32
N LEU A 193 -10.17 -1.49 -9.03
CA LEU A 193 -11.44 -2.03 -8.57
C LEU A 193 -12.63 -1.20 -9.09
N LEU A 194 -12.53 0.14 -9.01
CA LEU A 194 -13.56 1.02 -9.53
C LEU A 194 -13.74 0.90 -11.05
N MET A 195 -12.64 0.82 -11.81
CA MET A 195 -12.70 0.68 -13.26
C MET A 195 -13.26 -0.69 -13.66
N LEU A 196 -12.82 -1.76 -13.00
CA LEU A 196 -13.34 -3.11 -13.26
C LEU A 196 -14.83 -3.21 -12.94
N THR A 197 -15.28 -2.62 -11.84
CA THR A 197 -16.70 -2.68 -11.45
C THR A 197 -17.55 -1.67 -12.20
N SER A 198 -17.18 -0.39 -12.25
CA SER A 198 -18.03 0.68 -12.79
C SER A 198 -17.93 0.83 -14.31
N VAL A 199 -16.74 0.62 -14.91
CA VAL A 199 -16.52 0.76 -16.35
C VAL A 199 -16.65 -0.56 -17.06
N LEU A 200 -16.04 -1.63 -16.57
CA LEU A 200 -16.05 -2.95 -17.18
C LEU A 200 -17.22 -3.83 -16.72
N GLY A 201 -17.89 -3.51 -15.60
CA GLY A 201 -19.10 -4.18 -15.11
C GLY A 201 -18.85 -5.52 -14.41
N TYR A 202 -17.62 -5.74 -13.87
CA TYR A 202 -17.30 -6.96 -13.12
C TYR A 202 -18.06 -7.06 -11.80
N GLU A 203 -18.45 -8.28 -11.43
CA GLU A 203 -18.89 -8.58 -10.06
C GLU A 203 -17.76 -8.29 -9.07
N LEU A 204 -18.11 -7.79 -7.86
CA LEU A 204 -17.12 -7.30 -6.88
C LEU A 204 -16.00 -8.29 -6.57
N LYS A 205 -16.32 -9.58 -6.30
CA LYS A 205 -15.28 -10.58 -5.96
C LYS A 205 -14.35 -10.86 -7.15
N THR A 206 -14.90 -10.95 -8.36
CA THR A 206 -14.11 -11.15 -9.58
C THR A 206 -13.28 -9.90 -9.90
N ALA A 207 -13.81 -8.70 -9.65
CA ALA A 207 -13.08 -7.46 -9.80
C ALA A 207 -11.90 -7.39 -8.80
N VAL A 208 -12.12 -7.74 -7.53
CA VAL A 208 -11.04 -7.81 -6.52
C VAL A 208 -9.99 -8.83 -6.93
N GLY A 209 -10.38 -10.06 -7.28
CA GLY A 209 -9.44 -11.09 -7.70
C GLY A 209 -8.60 -10.67 -8.91
N THR A 210 -9.25 -10.07 -9.93
CA THR A 210 -8.58 -9.61 -11.15
C THR A 210 -7.68 -8.39 -10.84
N SER A 211 -8.11 -7.48 -9.96
CA SER A 211 -7.30 -6.33 -9.57
C SER A 211 -6.02 -6.75 -8.83
N VAL A 212 -6.09 -7.65 -7.84
CA VAL A 212 -4.89 -8.12 -7.11
C VAL A 212 -3.97 -8.94 -8.01
N PHE A 213 -4.50 -9.65 -9.01
CA PHE A 213 -3.67 -10.32 -10.01
C PHE A 213 -2.86 -9.32 -10.82
N ILE A 214 -3.48 -8.27 -11.36
CA ILE A 214 -2.78 -7.22 -12.10
C ILE A 214 -1.81 -6.49 -11.16
N MET A 215 -2.22 -6.20 -9.93
CA MET A 215 -1.39 -5.52 -8.93
C MET A 215 -0.13 -6.29 -8.58
N THR A 216 -0.13 -7.61 -8.58
CA THR A 216 1.08 -8.40 -8.35
C THR A 216 2.22 -7.97 -9.29
N PHE A 217 1.91 -7.82 -10.57
CA PHE A 217 2.90 -7.45 -11.58
C PHE A 217 3.21 -5.95 -11.57
N THR A 218 2.19 -5.11 -11.38
CA THR A 218 2.39 -3.65 -11.33
C THR A 218 3.13 -3.21 -10.09
N ALA A 219 2.85 -3.82 -8.94
CA ALA A 219 3.59 -3.57 -7.71
C ALA A 219 5.04 -4.02 -7.83
N PHE A 220 5.30 -5.18 -8.47
CA PHE A 220 6.66 -5.65 -8.73
C PHE A 220 7.42 -4.66 -9.63
N THR A 221 6.82 -4.27 -10.75
CA THR A 221 7.42 -3.30 -11.69
C THR A 221 7.67 -1.95 -11.01
N GLY A 222 6.68 -1.46 -10.26
CA GLY A 222 6.81 -0.22 -9.50
C GLY A 222 7.89 -0.30 -8.41
N ALA A 223 7.95 -1.39 -7.65
CA ALA A 223 8.97 -1.60 -6.61
C ALA A 223 10.37 -1.61 -7.19
N VAL A 224 10.58 -2.38 -8.27
CA VAL A 224 11.89 -2.43 -8.96
C VAL A 224 12.26 -1.05 -9.50
N SER A 225 11.33 -0.33 -10.12
CA SER A 225 11.56 1.02 -10.64
C SER A 225 11.94 2.01 -9.53
N HIS A 226 11.17 2.04 -8.42
CA HIS A 226 11.46 2.91 -7.29
C HIS A 226 12.78 2.60 -6.60
N MET A 227 13.14 1.31 -6.45
CA MET A 227 14.42 0.90 -5.87
C MET A 227 15.60 1.18 -6.77
N ALA A 228 15.43 1.01 -8.09
CA ALA A 228 16.50 1.30 -9.06
C ALA A 228 16.82 2.80 -9.15
N ILE A 229 15.80 3.66 -9.04
CA ILE A 229 15.95 5.12 -9.14
C ILE A 229 16.26 5.72 -7.76
N GLY A 230 15.57 5.29 -6.71
CA GLY A 230 15.60 5.86 -5.35
C GLY A 230 16.71 5.33 -4.44
N GLY A 231 17.46 4.32 -4.87
CA GLY A 231 18.51 3.71 -4.07
C GLY A 231 18.04 2.59 -3.15
N ARG A 232 18.88 2.24 -2.15
CA ARG A 232 18.62 1.11 -1.27
C ARG A 232 17.56 1.46 -0.21
N PRO A 233 16.47 0.68 -0.12
CA PRO A 233 15.47 0.89 0.91
C PRO A 233 15.99 0.46 2.30
N ASP A 234 15.35 0.94 3.35
CA ASP A 234 15.56 0.44 4.71
C ASP A 234 15.13 -1.02 4.83
N ILE A 235 16.10 -1.93 4.84
CA ILE A 235 15.85 -3.39 4.80
C ILE A 235 15.03 -3.90 5.99
N PRO A 236 15.27 -3.48 7.26
CA PRO A 236 14.42 -3.86 8.38
C PRO A 236 12.95 -3.47 8.21
N ALA A 237 12.66 -2.24 7.78
CA ALA A 237 11.29 -1.79 7.52
C ALA A 237 10.65 -2.59 6.37
N LEU A 238 11.40 -2.83 5.30
CA LEU A 238 10.95 -3.63 4.16
C LEU A 238 10.52 -5.03 4.57
N ILE A 239 11.37 -5.76 5.32
CA ILE A 239 11.07 -7.14 5.75
C ILE A 239 9.86 -7.17 6.68
N LEU A 240 9.78 -6.25 7.65
CA LEU A 240 8.65 -6.17 8.57
C LEU A 240 7.33 -5.86 7.84
N CYS A 241 7.34 -4.90 6.93
CA CYS A 241 6.17 -4.56 6.13
C CYS A 241 5.74 -5.74 5.24
N ILE A 242 6.66 -6.41 4.55
CA ILE A 242 6.37 -7.58 3.72
C ILE A 242 5.71 -8.69 4.54
N ALA A 243 6.31 -9.07 5.67
CA ALA A 243 5.81 -10.16 6.51
C ALA A 243 4.41 -9.86 7.07
N ALA A 244 4.21 -8.64 7.59
CA ALA A 244 2.93 -8.21 8.14
C ALA A 244 1.85 -8.11 7.05
N THR A 245 2.17 -7.53 5.90
CA THR A 245 1.22 -7.37 4.78
C THR A 245 0.80 -8.72 4.20
N PHE A 246 1.76 -9.62 3.99
CA PHE A 246 1.49 -10.98 3.53
C PHE A 246 0.53 -11.72 4.46
N THR A 247 0.80 -11.68 5.77
CA THR A 247 -0.04 -12.35 6.77
C THR A 247 -1.45 -11.77 6.79
N GLY A 248 -1.57 -10.45 6.79
CA GLY A 248 -2.86 -9.75 6.74
C GLY A 248 -3.66 -10.08 5.48
N ALA A 249 -3.00 -10.09 4.32
CA ALA A 249 -3.63 -10.38 3.03
C ALA A 249 -4.12 -11.83 2.93
N GLN A 250 -3.34 -12.78 3.39
CA GLN A 250 -3.71 -14.20 3.37
C GLN A 250 -4.97 -14.48 4.19
N VAL A 251 -5.03 -13.95 5.42
CA VAL A 251 -6.18 -14.13 6.32
C VAL A 251 -7.41 -13.42 5.76
N SER A 252 -7.25 -12.17 5.32
CA SER A 252 -8.36 -11.34 4.86
C SER A 252 -8.92 -11.78 3.50
N ALA A 253 -8.11 -12.22 2.55
CA ALA A 253 -8.58 -12.78 1.29
C ALA A 253 -9.39 -14.07 1.48
N GLY A 254 -8.99 -14.92 2.43
CA GLY A 254 -9.77 -16.10 2.83
C GLY A 254 -11.14 -15.73 3.37
N PHE A 255 -11.22 -14.72 4.22
CA PHE A 255 -12.47 -14.19 4.76
C PHE A 255 -13.34 -13.52 3.67
N ALA A 256 -12.75 -12.69 2.82
CA ALA A 256 -13.44 -11.95 1.78
C ALA A 256 -14.20 -12.83 0.78
N ASN A 257 -13.62 -13.98 0.43
CA ASN A 257 -14.28 -14.92 -0.47
C ASN A 257 -15.54 -15.55 0.13
N LYS A 258 -15.65 -15.58 1.46
CA LYS A 258 -16.82 -16.09 2.21
C LYS A 258 -17.82 -14.99 2.57
N ALA A 259 -17.38 -13.73 2.71
CA ALA A 259 -18.18 -12.60 3.13
C ALA A 259 -19.10 -12.07 2.03
N GLU A 260 -20.21 -11.42 2.43
CA GLU A 260 -21.07 -10.67 1.52
C GLU A 260 -20.39 -9.37 1.05
N ALA A 261 -20.63 -8.97 -0.21
CA ALA A 261 -20.06 -7.77 -0.82
C ALA A 261 -20.35 -6.49 -0.01
N LYS A 262 -21.52 -6.38 0.59
CA LYS A 262 -21.91 -5.22 1.41
C LYS A 262 -21.07 -5.10 2.69
N VAL A 263 -20.82 -6.21 3.37
CA VAL A 263 -19.98 -6.27 4.57
C VAL A 263 -18.54 -5.91 4.20
N LEU A 264 -18.07 -6.48 3.10
CA LEU A 264 -16.72 -6.25 2.58
C LEU A 264 -16.46 -4.75 2.33
N ASN A 265 -17.35 -4.07 1.59
CA ASN A 265 -17.25 -2.65 1.31
C ASN A 265 -17.21 -1.79 2.59
N ARG A 266 -18.10 -2.07 3.54
CA ARG A 266 -18.18 -1.31 4.80
C ARG A 266 -16.91 -1.47 5.63
N VAL A 267 -16.45 -2.69 5.84
CA VAL A 267 -15.23 -2.96 6.63
C VAL A 267 -14.04 -2.27 6.01
N THR A 268 -13.85 -2.39 4.71
CA THR A 268 -12.76 -1.72 3.99
C THR A 268 -12.86 -0.20 4.10
N GLY A 269 -14.04 0.37 3.89
CA GLY A 269 -14.26 1.81 4.00
C GLY A 269 -13.93 2.34 5.40
N PHE A 270 -14.35 1.65 6.46
CA PHE A 270 -14.04 2.04 7.84
C PHE A 270 -12.55 1.96 8.13
N VAL A 271 -11.88 0.89 7.76
CA VAL A 271 -10.42 0.73 7.97
C VAL A 271 -9.66 1.87 7.31
N LEU A 272 -9.95 2.17 6.05
CA LEU A 272 -9.27 3.25 5.32
C LEU A 272 -9.61 4.65 5.86
N ALA A 273 -10.86 4.90 6.22
CA ALA A 273 -11.25 6.19 6.76
C ALA A 273 -10.59 6.46 8.11
N ILE A 274 -10.53 5.48 8.99
CA ILE A 274 -9.86 5.59 10.31
C ILE A 274 -8.36 5.81 10.12
N LEU A 275 -7.70 5.02 9.27
CA LEU A 275 -6.27 5.18 9.00
C LEU A 275 -5.97 6.52 8.36
N GLY A 276 -6.74 6.93 7.35
CA GLY A 276 -6.59 8.23 6.69
C GLY A 276 -6.80 9.39 7.65
N LEU A 277 -7.82 9.33 8.51
CA LEU A 277 -8.09 10.35 9.51
C LEU A 277 -6.95 10.44 10.55
N ALA A 278 -6.48 9.31 11.06
CA ALA A 278 -5.36 9.27 11.99
C ALA A 278 -4.10 9.91 11.39
N MET A 279 -3.80 9.63 10.13
CA MET A 279 -2.66 10.22 9.43
C MET A 279 -2.82 11.73 9.19
N ILE A 280 -4.02 12.21 8.88
CA ILE A 280 -4.32 13.65 8.74
C ILE A 280 -4.11 14.35 10.08
N ILE A 281 -4.63 13.79 11.18
CA ILE A 281 -4.49 14.36 12.52
C ILE A 281 -3.01 14.48 12.88
N VAL A 282 -2.23 13.39 12.73
CA VAL A 282 -0.79 13.42 13.06
C VAL A 282 0.00 14.40 12.18
N LYS A 283 -0.46 14.68 10.96
CA LYS A 283 0.19 15.63 10.06
C LYS A 283 -0.15 17.09 10.38
N LEU A 284 -1.30 17.34 11.01
CA LEU A 284 -1.75 18.69 11.37
C LEU A 284 -1.22 19.14 12.74
N PHE A 285 -0.94 18.22 13.65
CA PHE A 285 -0.40 18.44 14.99
C PHE A 285 1.04 17.94 15.11
#